data_b6e97edec468ea4fb7b1c30e54057170
#
_entry.id   b6e97edec468ea4fb7b1c30e54057170
#
_cell.length_a   1.000
_cell.length_b   1.000
_cell.length_c   1.000
_cell.angle_alpha   90.00
_cell.angle_beta   90.00
_cell.angle_gamma   90.00
#
_symmetry.space_group_name_H-M   'P 1'
#
loop_
_entity.id
_entity.type
_entity.pdbx_description
1 polymer ?
#
loop_
_entity_poly.entity_id
_entity_poly.type
_entity_poly.pdbx_seq_one_letter_code
_entity_poly.pdbx_strand_id
1 'polypeptide(L)'
;MADFDFGAAVRWSRFDPQKTLSRRPDKELPIIGNLVEAGQELLLDTCVYLEGLQGRAPEAVADLLDVRQVNHSTVAIQELMHTIGVLKPKHPGSAEAIKQIGTMIKDMPPHRVFAPDPEVLGRAALLSGMLCRLQGYKNDSRLRALQDSVLFLQAQKLGCTILTGNISDFDYLLQLIPT
;
A
#
# COMPACT_ATOMS: atom_id res chain seq x y z
N MET A 1 18.38 0.41 21.25
CA MET A 1 18.43 1.39 20.16
C MET A 1 17.76 0.73 18.98
N ALA A 2 16.84 1.41 18.29
CA ALA A 2 16.21 0.83 17.10
C ALA A 2 17.31 0.51 16.07
N ASP A 3 17.24 -0.68 15.49
CA ASP A 3 18.21 -1.15 14.48
C ASP A 3 17.90 -0.47 13.14
N PHE A 4 18.20 0.83 13.07
CA PHE A 4 17.92 1.68 11.92
C PHE A 4 19.21 2.33 11.41
N ASP A 5 19.65 1.95 10.21
CA ASP A 5 20.80 2.57 9.55
C ASP A 5 20.41 3.94 8.96
N PHE A 6 20.52 4.97 9.81
CA PHE A 6 20.28 6.36 9.42
C PHE A 6 21.15 6.80 8.25
N GLY A 7 22.43 6.41 8.23
CA GLY A 7 23.36 6.80 7.17
C GLY A 7 22.98 6.23 5.81
N ALA A 8 22.57 4.97 5.77
CA ALA A 8 22.09 4.34 4.54
C ALA A 8 20.78 4.97 4.06
N ALA A 9 19.84 5.21 4.96
CA ALA A 9 18.56 5.82 4.61
C ALA A 9 18.75 7.23 4.03
N VAL A 10 19.54 8.08 4.68
CA VAL A 10 19.74 9.48 4.24
C VAL A 10 20.42 9.57 2.86
N ARG A 11 21.20 8.57 2.46
CA ARG A 11 21.75 8.54 1.08
C ARG A 11 20.65 8.59 0.02
N TRP A 12 19.50 8.00 0.25
CA TRP A 12 18.35 8.06 -0.69
C TRP A 12 17.83 9.48 -0.88
N SER A 13 17.85 10.34 0.15
CA SER A 13 17.36 11.72 0.06
C SER A 13 18.12 12.60 -0.95
N ARG A 14 19.31 12.17 -1.36
CA ARG A 14 20.12 12.86 -2.37
C ARG A 14 19.64 12.67 -3.79
N PHE A 15 18.72 11.71 -4.02
CA PHE A 15 18.11 11.53 -5.32
C PHE A 15 17.26 12.76 -5.65
N ASP A 16 17.65 13.47 -6.69
CA ASP A 16 16.97 14.68 -7.16
C ASP A 16 17.00 14.76 -8.69
N PRO A 17 16.01 14.16 -9.37
CA PRO A 17 15.98 14.09 -10.83
C PRO A 17 15.67 15.43 -11.51
N GLN A 18 15.63 16.55 -10.79
CA GLN A 18 15.36 17.92 -11.27
C GLN A 18 14.06 18.08 -12.07
N LYS A 19 13.15 17.09 -12.01
CA LYS A 19 11.84 17.11 -12.66
C LYS A 19 10.85 16.23 -11.90
N THR A 20 9.58 16.56 -12.06
CA THR A 20 8.47 15.70 -11.62
C THR A 20 8.55 14.33 -12.27
N LEU A 21 8.34 13.27 -11.51
CA LEU A 21 8.25 11.91 -12.04
C LEU A 21 7.00 11.78 -12.92
N SER A 22 7.14 11.07 -14.03
CA SER A 22 6.02 10.75 -14.91
C SER A 22 5.67 9.28 -14.77
N ARG A 23 4.37 8.96 -14.73
CA ARG A 23 3.90 7.59 -14.73
C ARG A 23 4.37 6.89 -16.00
N ARG A 24 4.95 5.70 -15.86
CA ARG A 24 5.35 4.87 -17.00
C ARG A 24 4.12 4.31 -17.72
N PRO A 25 4.22 4.01 -19.03
CA PRO A 25 3.18 3.33 -19.77
C PRO A 25 2.85 1.95 -19.18
N ASP A 26 1.60 1.51 -19.28
CA ASP A 26 1.12 0.24 -18.70
C ASP A 26 1.95 -0.97 -19.13
N LYS A 27 2.44 -0.99 -20.37
CA LYS A 27 3.31 -2.05 -20.90
C LYS A 27 4.65 -2.21 -20.16
N GLU A 28 5.06 -1.21 -19.39
CA GLU A 28 6.31 -1.20 -18.62
C GLU A 28 6.05 -1.48 -17.12
N LEU A 29 4.79 -1.70 -16.75
CA LEU A 29 4.37 -1.93 -15.38
C LEU A 29 3.91 -3.37 -15.18
N PRO A 30 4.10 -3.94 -13.97
CA PRO A 30 3.63 -5.27 -13.62
C PRO A 30 2.11 -5.28 -13.36
N ILE A 31 1.32 -4.93 -14.38
CA ILE A 31 -0.15 -4.93 -14.29
C ILE A 31 -0.64 -6.36 -14.42
N ILE A 32 -1.64 -6.73 -13.60
CA ILE A 32 -2.32 -8.02 -13.70
C ILE A 32 -2.97 -8.09 -15.08
N GLY A 33 -2.50 -9.06 -15.88
CA GLY A 33 -3.12 -9.39 -17.17
C GLY A 33 -4.26 -10.40 -16.99
N ASN A 34 -4.66 -11.03 -18.08
CA ASN A 34 -5.70 -12.07 -18.08
C ASN A 34 -5.20 -13.43 -17.56
N LEU A 35 -3.92 -13.59 -17.33
CA LEU A 35 -3.32 -14.83 -16.79
C LEU A 35 -3.11 -14.67 -15.30
N VAL A 36 -3.88 -15.43 -14.54
CA VAL A 36 -3.72 -15.54 -13.09
C VAL A 36 -2.85 -16.76 -12.81
N GLU A 37 -1.65 -16.54 -12.29
CA GLU A 37 -0.69 -17.59 -12.02
C GLU A 37 -0.33 -17.63 -10.53
N ALA A 38 0.00 -18.82 -10.03
CA ALA A 38 0.66 -18.98 -8.74
C ALA A 38 1.99 -18.19 -8.75
N GLY A 39 2.39 -17.66 -7.60
CA GLY A 39 3.60 -16.86 -7.50
C GLY A 39 3.87 -16.40 -6.08
N GLN A 40 4.62 -15.32 -5.94
CA GLN A 40 4.90 -14.73 -4.63
C GLN A 40 3.62 -14.42 -3.86
N GLU A 41 3.70 -14.52 -2.54
CA GLU A 41 2.62 -14.09 -1.64
C GLU A 41 2.25 -12.63 -1.87
N LEU A 42 1.02 -12.28 -1.61
CA LEU A 42 0.51 -10.92 -1.79
C LEU A 42 0.51 -10.16 -0.47
N LEU A 43 0.81 -8.88 -0.52
CA LEU A 43 0.46 -7.90 0.50
C LEU A 43 -0.59 -6.96 -0.11
N LEU A 44 -1.74 -6.82 0.55
CA LEU A 44 -2.84 -6.03 -0.01
C LEU A 44 -2.76 -4.58 0.43
N ASP A 45 -2.94 -3.68 -0.52
CA ASP A 45 -3.25 -2.27 -0.27
C ASP A 45 -4.71 -2.10 0.18
N THR A 46 -5.00 -1.06 0.93
CA THR A 46 -6.33 -0.76 1.49
C THR A 46 -7.40 -0.61 0.41
N CYS A 47 -7.06 -0.08 -0.76
CA CYS A 47 -7.99 0.05 -1.87
C CYS A 47 -8.56 -1.31 -2.32
N VAL A 48 -7.78 -2.39 -2.28
CA VAL A 48 -8.23 -3.73 -2.67
C VAL A 48 -9.34 -4.23 -1.75
N TYR A 49 -9.21 -4.02 -0.44
CA TYR A 49 -10.25 -4.37 0.53
C TYR A 49 -11.54 -3.58 0.29
N LEU A 50 -11.41 -2.27 0.08
CA LEU A 50 -12.57 -1.40 -0.11
C LEU A 50 -13.29 -1.68 -1.43
N GLU A 51 -12.56 -1.97 -2.50
CA GLU A 51 -13.13 -2.38 -3.79
C GLU A 51 -13.86 -3.72 -3.69
N GLY A 52 -13.27 -4.68 -2.96
CA GLY A 52 -13.91 -5.97 -2.67
C GLY A 52 -15.23 -5.80 -1.91
N LEU A 53 -15.25 -5.00 -0.82
CA LEU A 53 -16.47 -4.72 -0.05
C LEU A 53 -17.55 -4.02 -0.87
N GLN A 54 -17.16 -3.24 -1.87
CA GLN A 54 -18.08 -2.52 -2.75
C GLN A 54 -18.50 -3.33 -3.99
N GLY A 55 -18.03 -4.57 -4.13
CA GLY A 55 -18.29 -5.40 -5.30
C GLY A 55 -17.71 -4.82 -6.60
N ARG A 56 -16.64 -4.03 -6.50
CA ARG A 56 -15.99 -3.36 -7.65
C ARG A 56 -14.64 -3.97 -8.02
N ALA A 57 -14.17 -4.94 -7.25
CA ALA A 57 -12.92 -5.62 -7.56
C ALA A 57 -13.03 -6.32 -8.92
N PRO A 58 -12.04 -6.13 -9.82
CA PRO A 58 -11.99 -6.88 -11.09
C PRO A 58 -11.96 -8.40 -10.85
N GLU A 59 -12.55 -9.18 -11.75
CA GLU A 59 -12.56 -10.65 -11.67
C GLU A 59 -11.14 -11.22 -11.54
N ALA A 60 -10.18 -10.69 -12.32
CA ALA A 60 -8.79 -11.11 -12.23
C ALA A 60 -8.15 -10.88 -10.85
N VAL A 61 -8.64 -9.91 -10.07
CA VAL A 61 -8.21 -9.70 -8.68
C VAL A 61 -8.75 -10.81 -7.78
N ALA A 62 -10.04 -11.16 -7.93
CA ALA A 62 -10.65 -12.26 -7.17
C ALA A 62 -9.92 -13.58 -7.46
N ASP A 63 -9.72 -13.91 -8.72
CA ASP A 63 -8.99 -15.11 -9.15
C ASP A 63 -7.56 -15.15 -8.59
N LEU A 64 -6.88 -13.99 -8.54
CA LEU A 64 -5.53 -13.91 -7.98
C LEU A 64 -5.52 -14.16 -6.47
N LEU A 65 -6.51 -13.66 -5.74
CA LEU A 65 -6.66 -13.88 -4.30
C LEU A 65 -6.97 -15.34 -3.96
N ASP A 66 -7.61 -16.09 -4.88
CA ASP A 66 -7.89 -17.52 -4.70
C ASP A 66 -6.65 -18.40 -4.92
N VAL A 67 -5.70 -17.98 -5.76
CA VAL A 67 -4.51 -18.79 -6.11
C VAL A 67 -3.25 -18.41 -5.36
N ARG A 68 -3.18 -17.20 -4.78
CA ARG A 68 -2.01 -16.73 -4.05
C ARG A 68 -2.29 -16.50 -2.57
N GLN A 69 -1.30 -16.80 -1.76
CA GLN A 69 -1.39 -16.55 -0.33
C GLN A 69 -1.40 -15.05 -0.02
N VAL A 70 -2.36 -14.62 0.80
CA VAL A 70 -2.57 -13.21 1.15
C VAL A 70 -1.97 -12.93 2.51
N ASN A 71 -1.23 -11.82 2.60
CA ASN A 71 -0.75 -11.21 3.83
C ASN A 71 -1.41 -9.84 4.01
N HIS A 72 -1.49 -9.40 5.25
CA HIS A 72 -2.13 -8.18 5.67
C HIS A 72 -1.14 -7.28 6.40
N SER A 73 -1.22 -5.96 6.17
CA SER A 73 -0.44 -4.99 6.92
C SER A 73 -1.28 -4.36 8.04
N THR A 74 -0.67 -4.12 9.20
CA THR A 74 -1.32 -3.29 10.24
C THR A 74 -1.56 -1.86 9.76
N VAL A 75 -0.83 -1.39 8.73
CA VAL A 75 -1.09 -0.09 8.08
C VAL A 75 -2.43 -0.12 7.34
N ALA A 76 -2.73 -1.19 6.60
CA ALA A 76 -4.03 -1.34 5.96
C ALA A 76 -5.17 -1.41 7.00
N ILE A 77 -4.95 -2.12 8.12
CA ILE A 77 -5.92 -2.11 9.25
C ILE A 77 -6.11 -0.70 9.80
N GLN A 78 -5.03 0.08 9.97
CA GLN A 78 -5.11 1.47 10.42
C GLN A 78 -5.96 2.33 9.47
N GLU A 79 -5.80 2.19 8.15
CA GLU A 79 -6.57 2.94 7.16
C GLU A 79 -8.04 2.51 7.13
N LEU A 80 -8.32 1.23 7.27
CA LEU A 80 -9.68 0.70 7.39
C LEU A 80 -10.37 1.25 8.65
N MET A 81 -9.66 1.30 9.78
CA MET A 81 -10.17 1.91 11.00
C MET A 81 -10.36 3.42 10.87
N HIS A 82 -9.45 4.11 10.16
CA HIS A 82 -9.62 5.53 9.83
C HIS A 82 -10.89 5.75 8.98
N THR A 83 -11.13 4.90 7.99
CA THR A 83 -12.35 4.93 7.17
C THR A 83 -13.60 4.84 8.03
N ILE A 84 -13.63 3.93 9.04
CA ILE A 84 -14.73 3.88 10.01
C ILE A 84 -14.88 5.22 10.75
N GLY A 85 -13.75 5.80 11.20
CA GLY A 85 -13.75 7.04 11.97
C GLY A 85 -14.31 8.26 11.25
N VAL A 86 -14.22 8.31 9.92
CA VAL A 86 -14.76 9.43 9.12
C VAL A 86 -16.21 9.23 8.67
N LEU A 87 -16.79 8.04 8.87
CA LEU A 87 -18.20 7.79 8.54
C LEU A 87 -19.10 8.64 9.43
N LYS A 88 -20.15 9.21 8.83
CA LYS A 88 -21.18 9.94 9.58
C LYS A 88 -22.07 8.92 10.34
N PRO A 89 -22.13 8.95 11.69
CA PRO A 89 -22.84 7.91 12.47
C PRO A 89 -24.34 7.77 12.11
N LYS A 90 -24.97 8.85 11.70
CA LYS A 90 -26.40 8.89 11.35
C LYS A 90 -26.70 8.57 9.88
N HIS A 91 -25.66 8.32 9.05
CA HIS A 91 -25.90 7.94 7.66
C HIS A 91 -26.37 6.47 7.60
N PRO A 92 -27.45 6.15 6.84
CA PRO A 92 -28.07 4.82 6.83
C PRO A 92 -27.09 3.67 6.50
N GLY A 93 -26.11 3.92 5.63
CA GLY A 93 -25.11 2.91 5.24
C GLY A 93 -23.95 2.74 6.21
N SER A 94 -23.77 3.64 7.20
CA SER A 94 -22.58 3.61 8.07
C SER A 94 -22.52 2.36 8.95
N ALA A 95 -23.65 1.94 9.50
CA ALA A 95 -23.69 0.74 10.35
C ALA A 95 -23.29 -0.53 9.58
N GLU A 96 -23.77 -0.69 8.35
CA GLU A 96 -23.42 -1.82 7.51
C GLU A 96 -21.93 -1.77 7.09
N ALA A 97 -21.43 -0.61 6.67
CA ALA A 97 -20.02 -0.45 6.33
C ALA A 97 -19.10 -0.78 7.52
N ILE A 98 -19.43 -0.32 8.72
CA ILE A 98 -18.67 -0.64 9.95
C ILE A 98 -18.67 -2.15 10.20
N LYS A 99 -19.84 -2.79 10.06
CA LYS A 99 -19.96 -4.25 10.24
C LYS A 99 -19.10 -5.01 9.25
N GLN A 100 -19.17 -4.64 7.96
CA GLN A 100 -18.41 -5.30 6.89
C GLN A 100 -16.90 -5.15 7.09
N ILE A 101 -16.41 -3.94 7.36
CA ILE A 101 -14.99 -3.70 7.66
C ILE A 101 -14.57 -4.48 8.91
N GLY A 102 -15.40 -4.46 9.97
CA GLY A 102 -15.11 -5.17 11.21
C GLY A 102 -15.04 -6.69 11.02
N THR A 103 -15.92 -7.29 10.21
CA THR A 103 -15.87 -8.71 9.86
C THR A 103 -14.58 -9.01 9.09
N MET A 104 -14.29 -8.25 8.06
CA MET A 104 -13.08 -8.44 7.25
C MET A 104 -11.79 -8.40 8.08
N ILE A 105 -11.66 -7.44 9.01
CA ILE A 105 -10.49 -7.36 9.90
C ILE A 105 -10.41 -8.59 10.83
N LYS A 106 -11.54 -9.06 11.36
CA LYS A 106 -11.60 -10.25 12.23
C LYS A 106 -11.25 -11.55 11.51
N ASP A 107 -11.55 -11.61 10.22
CA ASP A 107 -11.29 -12.78 9.38
C ASP A 107 -9.82 -12.85 8.91
N MET A 108 -9.02 -11.79 9.12
CA MET A 108 -7.58 -11.83 8.84
C MET A 108 -6.88 -12.82 9.77
N PRO A 109 -6.18 -13.85 9.24
CA PRO A 109 -5.47 -14.82 10.08
C PRO A 109 -4.35 -14.11 10.86
N PRO A 110 -4.26 -14.24 12.19
CA PRO A 110 -3.27 -13.50 12.99
C PRO A 110 -1.82 -13.71 12.55
N HIS A 111 -1.48 -14.90 12.07
CA HIS A 111 -0.13 -15.24 11.59
C HIS A 111 0.18 -14.66 10.20
N ARG A 112 -0.79 -14.01 9.56
CA ARG A 112 -0.67 -13.33 8.27
C ARG A 112 -0.77 -11.80 8.40
N VAL A 113 -0.88 -11.30 9.61
CA VAL A 113 -0.91 -9.85 9.89
C VAL A 113 0.47 -9.40 10.34
N PHE A 114 1.09 -8.50 9.59
CA PHE A 114 2.44 -8.02 9.82
C PHE A 114 2.45 -6.52 10.15
N ALA A 115 3.21 -6.16 11.19
CA ALA A 115 3.51 -4.77 11.51
C ALA A 115 4.81 -4.35 10.81
N PRO A 116 4.90 -3.12 10.26
CA PRO A 116 6.15 -2.56 9.80
C PRO A 116 7.09 -2.34 10.98
N ASP A 117 8.36 -2.69 10.80
CA ASP A 117 9.37 -2.45 11.82
C ASP A 117 9.97 -1.02 11.73
N PRO A 118 10.82 -0.62 12.71
CA PRO A 118 11.41 0.73 12.72
C PRO A 118 12.22 1.07 11.46
N GLU A 119 12.86 0.11 10.82
CA GLU A 119 13.62 0.33 9.58
C GLU A 119 12.68 0.68 8.42
N VAL A 120 11.62 -0.12 8.23
CA VAL A 120 10.58 0.13 7.22
C VAL A 120 9.95 1.51 7.45
N LEU A 121 9.55 1.83 8.69
CA LEU A 121 8.93 3.11 9.02
C LEU A 121 9.86 4.31 8.74
N GLY A 122 11.13 4.23 9.13
CA GLY A 122 12.08 5.31 8.92
C GLY A 122 12.40 5.54 7.44
N ARG A 123 12.64 4.48 6.69
CA ARG A 123 12.88 4.57 5.24
C ARG A 123 11.66 5.02 4.47
N ALA A 124 10.47 4.55 4.84
CA ALA A 124 9.21 4.95 4.22
C ALA A 124 8.92 6.44 4.44
N ALA A 125 9.18 6.97 5.62
CA ALA A 125 9.02 8.39 5.90
C ALA A 125 9.94 9.25 5.00
N LEU A 126 11.18 8.81 4.78
CA LEU A 126 12.11 9.49 3.89
C LEU A 126 11.64 9.41 2.44
N LEU A 127 11.27 8.22 1.96
CA LEU A 127 10.78 7.97 0.60
C LEU A 127 9.52 8.79 0.30
N SER A 128 8.57 8.81 1.23
CA SER A 128 7.38 9.66 1.16
C SER A 128 7.72 11.15 1.08
N GLY A 129 8.69 11.61 1.89
CA GLY A 129 9.17 13.00 1.84
C GLY A 129 9.75 13.37 0.48
N MET A 130 10.52 12.46 -0.13
CA MET A 130 11.05 12.62 -1.49
C MET A 130 9.91 12.68 -2.52
N LEU A 131 8.95 11.77 -2.45
CA LEU A 131 7.79 11.74 -3.33
C LEU A 131 6.97 13.04 -3.23
N CYS A 132 6.70 13.49 -2.00
CA CYS A 132 6.00 14.76 -1.76
C CYS A 132 6.74 15.96 -2.36
N ARG A 133 8.07 16.00 -2.25
CA ARG A 133 8.90 17.06 -2.82
C ARG A 133 8.85 17.05 -4.34
N LEU A 134 8.99 15.89 -4.96
CA LEU A 134 9.06 15.73 -6.42
C LEU A 134 7.69 15.94 -7.09
N GLN A 135 6.61 15.48 -6.47
CA GLN A 135 5.26 15.55 -7.02
C GLN A 135 4.44 16.75 -6.50
N GLY A 136 5.02 17.54 -5.59
CA GLY A 136 4.32 18.69 -5.04
C GLY A 136 3.10 18.34 -4.18
N TYR A 137 3.07 17.16 -3.56
CA TYR A 137 1.93 16.70 -2.77
C TYR A 137 1.65 17.58 -1.56
N LYS A 138 0.36 17.85 -1.30
CA LYS A 138 -0.13 18.70 -0.21
C LYS A 138 -1.20 17.98 0.60
N ASN A 139 -1.33 18.35 1.87
CA ASN A 139 -2.41 17.91 2.77
C ASN A 139 -2.59 16.38 2.75
N ASP A 140 -3.78 15.90 2.42
CA ASP A 140 -4.17 14.47 2.46
C ASP A 140 -3.31 13.57 1.58
N SER A 141 -2.78 14.11 0.47
CA SER A 141 -1.87 13.36 -0.39
C SER A 141 -0.55 13.02 0.30
N ARG A 142 -0.09 13.81 1.28
CA ARG A 142 1.13 13.51 2.06
C ARG A 142 0.95 12.30 2.97
N LEU A 143 -0.21 12.22 3.65
CA LEU A 143 -0.50 11.07 4.50
C LEU A 143 -0.61 9.80 3.68
N ARG A 144 -1.32 9.86 2.55
CA ARG A 144 -1.44 8.74 1.60
C ARG A 144 -0.06 8.29 1.10
N ALA A 145 0.77 9.23 0.64
CA ALA A 145 2.12 8.91 0.18
C ALA A 145 2.98 8.25 1.27
N LEU A 146 2.77 8.62 2.55
CA LEU A 146 3.45 7.95 3.66
C LEU A 146 2.98 6.51 3.84
N GLN A 147 1.67 6.27 3.83
CA GLN A 147 1.07 4.94 3.98
C GLN A 147 1.46 4.02 2.83
N ASP A 148 1.36 4.51 1.57
CA ASP A 148 1.81 3.79 0.38
C ASP A 148 3.30 3.43 0.45
N SER A 149 4.14 4.37 0.90
CA SER A 149 5.59 4.11 1.07
C SER A 149 5.88 3.04 2.13
N VAL A 150 5.10 3.00 3.22
CA VAL A 150 5.24 1.96 4.24
C VAL A 150 4.83 0.60 3.68
N LEU A 151 3.68 0.49 3.03
CA LEU A 151 3.21 -0.74 2.41
C LEU A 151 4.20 -1.25 1.36
N PHE A 152 4.73 -0.35 0.54
CA PHE A 152 5.69 -0.67 -0.51
C PHE A 152 6.98 -1.27 0.05
N LEU A 153 7.62 -0.63 1.04
CA LEU A 153 8.84 -1.15 1.64
C LEU A 153 8.60 -2.38 2.52
N GLN A 154 7.43 -2.48 3.15
CA GLN A 154 7.05 -3.68 3.90
C GLN A 154 6.89 -4.88 2.97
N ALA A 155 6.21 -4.73 1.82
CA ALA A 155 6.10 -5.79 0.82
C ALA A 155 7.48 -6.24 0.33
N GLN A 156 8.37 -5.30 0.03
CA GLN A 156 9.74 -5.60 -0.37
C GLN A 156 10.49 -6.39 0.71
N LYS A 157 10.38 -5.98 1.97
CA LYS A 157 11.04 -6.66 3.10
C LYS A 157 10.51 -8.06 3.35
N LEU A 158 9.22 -8.27 3.17
CA LEU A 158 8.56 -9.58 3.31
C LEU A 158 8.75 -10.48 2.09
N GLY A 159 9.29 -9.98 0.99
CA GLY A 159 9.38 -10.72 -0.27
C GLY A 159 8.01 -10.94 -0.93
N CYS A 160 7.03 -10.09 -0.64
CA CYS A 160 5.67 -10.15 -1.18
C CYS A 160 5.53 -9.28 -2.42
N THR A 161 4.59 -9.65 -3.28
CA THR A 161 4.07 -8.74 -4.32
C THR A 161 2.97 -7.88 -3.71
N ILE A 162 3.06 -6.56 -3.85
CA ILE A 162 1.96 -5.69 -3.43
C ILE A 162 0.86 -5.69 -4.49
N LEU A 163 -0.39 -5.85 -4.05
CA LEU A 163 -1.57 -5.73 -4.89
C LEU A 163 -2.26 -4.40 -4.59
N THR A 164 -2.36 -3.53 -5.59
CA THR A 164 -2.90 -2.17 -5.45
C THR A 164 -3.64 -1.72 -6.70
N GLY A 165 -4.64 -0.87 -6.54
CA GLY A 165 -5.26 -0.08 -7.62
C GLY A 165 -4.60 1.29 -7.81
N ASN A 166 -3.71 1.72 -6.89
CA ASN A 166 -3.02 3.01 -6.96
C ASN A 166 -1.74 2.93 -7.84
N ILE A 167 -1.92 2.66 -9.13
CA ILE A 167 -0.83 2.41 -10.08
C ILE A 167 0.17 3.57 -10.10
N SER A 168 -0.29 4.82 -10.08
CA SER A 168 0.58 5.98 -10.27
C SER A 168 1.56 6.17 -9.11
N ASP A 169 1.09 6.16 -7.87
CA ASP A 169 1.94 6.40 -6.71
C ASP A 169 2.93 5.24 -6.50
N PHE A 170 2.49 3.99 -6.73
CA PHE A 170 3.38 2.85 -6.65
C PHE A 170 4.40 2.80 -7.78
N ASP A 171 4.06 3.28 -8.98
CA ASP A 171 5.04 3.45 -10.06
C ASP A 171 6.10 4.51 -9.71
N TYR A 172 5.70 5.63 -9.11
CA TYR A 172 6.68 6.63 -8.65
C TYR A 172 7.59 6.08 -7.55
N LEU A 173 7.06 5.29 -6.62
CA LEU A 173 7.86 4.62 -5.59
C LEU A 173 8.88 3.65 -6.21
N LEU A 174 8.49 2.88 -7.23
CA LEU A 174 9.40 2.02 -7.99
C LEU A 174 10.53 2.79 -8.69
N GLN A 175 10.26 4.01 -9.16
CA GLN A 175 11.27 4.86 -9.78
C GLN A 175 12.25 5.49 -8.79
N LEU A 176 11.88 5.57 -7.50
CA LEU A 176 12.69 6.18 -6.45
C LEU A 176 13.64 5.19 -5.75
N ILE A 177 13.41 3.91 -5.88
CA ILE A 177 14.30 2.90 -5.29
C ILE A 177 15.57 2.80 -6.13
N PRO A 178 16.76 2.88 -5.50
CA PRO A 178 18.01 2.57 -6.19
C PRO A 178 18.02 1.09 -6.60
N THR A 179 18.21 0.84 -7.88
CA THR A 179 18.48 -0.50 -8.46
C THR A 179 19.87 -0.96 -8.11
#